data_fe6d54b61281d8a2a1866778c42a3851
#
_entry.id   fe6d54b61281d8a2a1866778c42a3851
#
_cell.length_a   1.000
_cell.length_b   1.000
_cell.length_c   1.000
_cell.angle_alpha   90.00
_cell.angle_beta   90.00
_cell.angle_gamma   90.00
#
_symmetry.space_group_name_H-M   'P 1'
#
loop_
_entity.id
_entity.type
_entity.pdbx_description
1 polymer ?
#
loop_
_entity_poly.entity_id
_entity_poly.type
_entity_poly.pdbx_seq_one_letter_code
_entity_poly.pdbx_strand_id
1 'polypeptide(L)'
;HKILEEHYSGRPLHETAQKVFADAPAEYGFRPTAIWTQQQAELLRTLEKTIVELNKISQGYMPHTMEARFGMGEPSLVLKTSAGDVRLHGYIDRLDSAPDGTLRVIDYKAGSAAISASHLKEGRRLQLPIYAMAARDALGLGEISGGFYWHIQKAEASSLKLEKFEGGVEAAFVIAVEHIGRHVTGIRAGHFEPKAPDEGCPSYCPAVNFCWKFKKGF
;
A
#
# COMPACT_ATOMS: atom_id res chain seq x y z
N HIS A 1 3.25 -5.16 8.98
CA HIS A 1 2.97 -3.73 9.19
C HIS A 1 3.09 -3.40 10.67
N LYS A 2 2.36 -4.07 11.58
CA LYS A 2 2.32 -3.76 13.02
C LYS A 2 3.69 -3.62 13.68
N ILE A 3 4.65 -4.47 13.34
CA ILE A 3 6.01 -4.38 13.91
C ILE A 3 6.71 -3.08 13.48
N LEU A 4 6.56 -2.68 12.21
CA LEU A 4 7.14 -1.43 11.70
C LEU A 4 6.44 -0.20 12.30
N GLU A 5 5.12 -0.23 12.42
CA GLU A 5 4.32 0.80 13.08
C GLU A 5 4.83 1.06 14.50
N GLU A 6 4.90 0.02 15.33
CA GLU A 6 5.34 0.14 16.71
C GLU A 6 6.82 0.54 16.82
N HIS A 7 7.67 0.02 15.91
CA HIS A 7 9.09 0.39 15.88
C HIS A 7 9.28 1.88 15.57
N TYR A 8 8.63 2.40 14.54
CA TYR A 8 8.73 3.83 14.20
C TYR A 8 7.98 4.75 15.19
N SER A 9 7.13 4.18 16.04
CA SER A 9 6.56 4.86 17.20
C SER A 9 7.47 4.86 18.44
N GLY A 10 8.72 4.40 18.28
CA GLY A 10 9.77 4.47 19.30
C GLY A 10 10.01 3.19 20.10
N ARG A 11 9.40 2.06 19.74
CA ARG A 11 9.65 0.77 20.41
C ARG A 11 10.82 0.01 19.79
N PRO A 12 11.62 -0.73 20.60
CA PRO A 12 12.70 -1.57 20.09
C PRO A 12 12.17 -2.64 19.15
N LEU A 13 12.79 -2.80 17.96
CA LEU A 13 12.33 -3.72 16.91
C LEU A 13 12.22 -5.16 17.40
N HIS A 14 13.25 -5.67 18.08
CA HIS A 14 13.30 -7.07 18.53
C HIS A 14 12.23 -7.39 19.57
N GLU A 15 12.04 -6.48 20.53
CA GLU A 15 11.03 -6.63 21.58
C GLU A 15 9.61 -6.62 20.98
N THR A 16 9.36 -5.68 20.10
CA THR A 16 8.08 -5.59 19.36
C THR A 16 7.82 -6.83 18.53
N ALA A 17 8.85 -7.29 17.79
CA ALA A 17 8.72 -8.48 16.96
C ALA A 17 8.42 -9.73 17.82
N GLN A 18 9.12 -9.92 18.93
CA GLN A 18 8.87 -11.04 19.84
C GLN A 18 7.43 -11.07 20.34
N LYS A 19 6.91 -9.90 20.76
CA LYS A 19 5.53 -9.78 21.21
C LYS A 19 4.54 -10.12 20.11
N VAL A 20 4.66 -9.47 18.93
CA VAL A 20 3.76 -9.70 17.80
C VAL A 20 3.81 -11.16 17.33
N PHE A 21 4.99 -11.79 17.31
CA PHE A 21 5.11 -13.20 16.93
C PHE A 21 4.51 -14.14 17.97
N ALA A 22 4.58 -13.82 19.25
CA ALA A 22 3.95 -14.61 20.31
C ALA A 22 2.41 -14.53 20.23
N ASP A 23 1.86 -13.38 19.89
CA ASP A 23 0.41 -13.16 19.81
C ASP A 23 -0.19 -13.71 18.49
N ALA A 24 0.59 -13.74 17.40
CA ALA A 24 0.12 -14.11 16.06
C ALA A 24 -0.61 -15.47 15.96
N PRO A 25 -0.19 -16.57 16.62
CA PRO A 25 -0.92 -17.83 16.54
C PRO A 25 -2.36 -17.73 17.05
N ALA A 26 -2.58 -16.98 18.12
CA ALA A 26 -3.91 -16.78 18.67
C ALA A 26 -4.72 -15.80 17.82
N GLU A 27 -4.10 -14.70 17.35
CA GLU A 27 -4.74 -13.66 16.56
C GLU A 27 -5.19 -14.17 15.18
N TYR A 28 -4.35 -15.01 14.53
CA TYR A 28 -4.62 -15.52 13.18
C TYR A 28 -5.06 -16.98 13.14
N GLY A 29 -5.28 -17.62 14.28
CA GLY A 29 -5.89 -18.94 14.39
C GLY A 29 -5.06 -20.09 13.83
N PHE A 30 -3.74 -20.06 13.95
CA PHE A 30 -2.88 -21.17 13.53
C PHE A 30 -2.09 -21.80 14.69
N ARG A 31 -1.63 -23.05 14.51
CA ARG A 31 -0.75 -23.71 15.48
C ARG A 31 0.71 -23.39 15.20
N PRO A 32 1.47 -22.90 16.20
CA PRO A 32 2.90 -22.71 16.04
C PRO A 32 3.61 -24.07 15.82
N THR A 33 4.50 -24.10 14.85
CA THR A 33 5.31 -25.27 14.50
C THR A 33 6.79 -24.87 14.45
N ALA A 34 7.69 -25.83 14.27
CA ALA A 34 9.11 -25.54 14.04
C ALA A 34 9.34 -24.63 12.82
N ILE A 35 8.49 -24.75 11.79
CA ILE A 35 8.51 -23.87 10.62
C ILE A 35 8.18 -22.42 11.03
N TRP A 36 7.23 -22.22 11.94
CA TRP A 36 6.91 -20.89 12.44
C TRP A 36 8.10 -20.21 13.11
N THR A 37 8.87 -20.95 13.92
CA THR A 37 10.08 -20.44 14.55
C THR A 37 11.13 -19.99 13.51
N GLN A 38 11.31 -20.78 12.46
CA GLN A 38 12.19 -20.39 11.35
C GLN A 38 11.67 -19.14 10.63
N GLN A 39 10.38 -19.07 10.34
CA GLN A 39 9.73 -17.92 9.69
C GLN A 39 9.88 -16.63 10.50
N GLN A 40 9.76 -16.70 11.84
CA GLN A 40 10.01 -15.54 12.72
C GLN A 40 11.42 -14.96 12.52
N ALA A 41 12.44 -15.83 12.49
CA ALA A 41 13.82 -15.41 12.28
C ALA A 41 14.05 -14.79 10.89
N GLU A 42 13.40 -15.32 9.86
CA GLU A 42 13.46 -14.79 8.49
C GLU A 42 12.75 -13.44 8.38
N LEU A 43 11.55 -13.33 8.98
CA LEU A 43 10.79 -12.09 9.02
C LEU A 43 11.55 -10.98 9.76
N LEU A 44 12.18 -11.29 10.90
CA LEU A 44 12.96 -10.32 11.65
C LEU A 44 14.13 -9.79 10.83
N ARG A 45 14.93 -10.68 10.20
CA ARG A 45 16.03 -10.27 9.32
C ARG A 45 15.54 -9.41 8.15
N THR A 46 14.39 -9.73 7.58
CA THR A 46 13.76 -8.96 6.50
C THR A 46 13.35 -7.56 6.96
N LEU A 47 12.82 -7.44 8.19
CA LEU A 47 12.46 -6.15 8.78
C LEU A 47 13.70 -5.31 9.11
N GLU A 48 14.75 -5.92 9.67
CA GLU A 48 16.03 -5.24 9.92
C GLU A 48 16.61 -4.66 8.62
N LYS A 49 16.65 -5.49 7.56
CA LYS A 49 17.09 -5.04 6.24
C LYS A 49 16.20 -3.92 5.70
N THR A 50 14.88 -4.04 5.83
CA THR A 50 13.92 -3.00 5.42
C THR A 50 14.22 -1.67 6.10
N ILE A 51 14.45 -1.65 7.41
CA ILE A 51 14.75 -0.43 8.16
C ILE A 51 16.05 0.20 7.68
N VAL A 52 17.11 -0.61 7.53
CA VAL A 52 18.42 -0.14 7.05
C VAL A 52 18.31 0.49 5.66
N GLU A 53 17.66 -0.20 4.72
CA GLU A 53 17.55 0.28 3.34
C GLU A 53 16.61 1.49 3.21
N LEU A 54 15.50 1.56 3.98
CA LEU A 54 14.65 2.75 4.05
C LEU A 54 15.41 3.97 4.55
N ASN A 55 16.25 3.80 5.59
CA ASN A 55 17.05 4.88 6.13
C ASN A 55 18.06 5.42 5.11
N LYS A 56 18.63 4.57 4.26
CA LYS A 56 19.55 5.00 3.18
C LYS A 56 18.88 5.91 2.15
N ILE A 57 17.58 5.68 1.88
CA ILE A 57 16.82 6.48 0.89
C ILE A 57 15.96 7.57 1.53
N SER A 58 16.16 7.82 2.84
CA SER A 58 15.36 8.82 3.56
C SER A 58 15.51 10.23 2.98
N GLN A 59 16.73 10.62 2.55
CA GLN A 59 17.01 11.94 1.94
C GLN A 59 16.52 13.11 2.81
N GLY A 60 16.64 12.99 4.14
CA GLY A 60 16.19 13.99 5.10
C GLY A 60 14.73 13.87 5.52
N TYR A 61 13.97 12.96 4.93
CA TYR A 61 12.63 12.64 5.43
C TYR A 61 12.71 11.84 6.73
N MET A 62 11.87 12.19 7.67
CA MET A 62 11.73 11.48 8.95
C MET A 62 10.32 10.90 9.11
N PRO A 63 10.18 9.73 9.74
CA PRO A 63 8.87 9.18 10.06
C PRO A 63 8.01 10.19 10.82
N HIS A 64 6.81 10.48 10.30
CA HIS A 64 5.89 11.47 10.86
C HIS A 64 4.66 10.80 11.46
N THR A 65 3.96 9.96 10.69
CA THR A 65 2.74 9.29 11.15
C THR A 65 2.69 7.88 10.59
N MET A 66 2.30 6.93 11.45
CA MET A 66 2.05 5.54 11.10
C MET A 66 0.56 5.25 11.19
N GLU A 67 0.04 4.38 10.29
CA GLU A 67 -1.36 3.92 10.28
C GLU A 67 -2.37 5.08 10.40
N ALA A 68 -2.09 6.20 9.67
CA ALA A 68 -2.97 7.36 9.68
C ALA A 68 -4.35 7.01 9.11
N ARG A 69 -5.39 7.07 9.96
CA ARG A 69 -6.76 6.74 9.60
C ARG A 69 -7.46 7.93 8.96
N PHE A 70 -8.21 7.69 7.89
CA PHE A 70 -9.13 8.65 7.29
C PHE A 70 -10.51 8.00 7.05
N GLY A 71 -11.59 8.76 7.19
CA GLY A 71 -12.94 8.21 7.30
C GLY A 71 -13.17 7.52 8.65
N MET A 72 -14.30 6.81 8.84
CA MET A 72 -14.62 6.03 10.05
C MET A 72 -14.38 6.79 11.38
N GLY A 73 -14.92 8.00 11.50
CA GLY A 73 -14.76 8.86 12.67
C GLY A 73 -13.75 10.00 12.46
N GLU A 74 -12.86 9.87 11.50
CA GLU A 74 -11.99 10.92 10.99
C GLU A 74 -12.55 11.49 9.67
N PRO A 75 -12.07 12.64 9.18
CA PRO A 75 -12.48 13.19 7.88
C PRO A 75 -12.28 12.18 6.75
N SER A 76 -13.33 11.98 5.94
CA SER A 76 -13.26 11.11 4.75
C SER A 76 -12.63 11.84 3.57
N LEU A 77 -11.87 11.13 2.75
CA LEU A 77 -11.48 11.65 1.45
C LEU A 77 -12.71 11.68 0.52
N VAL A 78 -13.11 12.86 0.07
CA VAL A 78 -14.21 13.04 -0.87
C VAL A 78 -13.66 13.43 -2.23
N LEU A 79 -13.74 12.52 -3.20
CA LEU A 79 -13.30 12.75 -4.57
C LEU A 79 -14.47 13.19 -5.44
N LYS A 80 -14.29 14.28 -6.17
CA LYS A 80 -15.20 14.73 -7.21
C LYS A 80 -14.89 13.95 -8.49
N THR A 81 -15.75 13.04 -8.89
CA THR A 81 -15.55 12.16 -10.04
C THR A 81 -16.65 12.30 -11.08
N SER A 82 -16.45 11.71 -12.27
CA SER A 82 -17.52 11.59 -13.30
C SER A 82 -18.73 10.79 -12.82
N ALA A 83 -18.58 9.97 -11.79
CA ALA A 83 -19.68 9.23 -11.14
C ALA A 83 -20.34 10.02 -9.98
N GLY A 84 -19.99 11.30 -9.80
CA GLY A 84 -20.35 12.12 -8.65
C GLY A 84 -19.36 12.00 -7.50
N ASP A 85 -19.78 12.41 -6.31
CA ASP A 85 -18.93 12.37 -5.11
C ASP A 85 -18.70 10.92 -4.65
N VAL A 86 -17.43 10.56 -4.49
CA VAL A 86 -17.00 9.26 -3.97
C VAL A 86 -16.28 9.49 -2.64
N ARG A 87 -16.82 8.88 -1.58
CA ARG A 87 -16.23 8.92 -0.24
C ARG A 87 -15.37 7.70 -0.02
N LEU A 88 -14.12 7.91 0.37
CA LEU A 88 -13.16 6.88 0.66
C LEU A 88 -12.74 6.93 2.13
N HIS A 89 -12.43 5.77 2.67
CA HIS A 89 -11.85 5.59 4.00
C HIS A 89 -10.72 4.56 3.93
N GLY A 90 -9.84 4.59 4.91
CA GLY A 90 -8.71 3.67 4.96
C GLY A 90 -7.65 4.07 5.97
N TYR A 91 -6.51 3.39 5.83
CA TYR A 91 -5.32 3.61 6.65
C TYR A 91 -4.13 3.85 5.73
N ILE A 92 -3.34 4.87 6.05
CA ILE A 92 -2.09 5.18 5.36
C ILE A 92 -0.98 4.54 6.18
N ASP A 93 -0.28 3.55 5.63
CA ASP A 93 0.71 2.76 6.36
C ASP A 93 1.78 3.66 7.01
N ARG A 94 2.32 4.62 6.24
CA ARG A 94 3.36 5.54 6.73
C ARG A 94 3.37 6.85 5.96
N LEU A 95 3.52 7.93 6.70
CA LEU A 95 3.87 9.27 6.21
C LEU A 95 5.23 9.67 6.77
N ASP A 96 6.12 10.12 5.92
CA ASP A 96 7.37 10.77 6.30
C ASP A 96 7.27 12.27 5.99
N SER A 97 7.85 13.13 6.85
CA SER A 97 7.95 14.56 6.63
C SER A 97 9.38 14.99 6.31
N ALA A 98 9.52 15.91 5.38
CA ALA A 98 10.76 16.61 5.10
C ALA A 98 10.92 17.84 6.01
N PRO A 99 12.14 18.43 6.11
CA PRO A 99 12.37 19.64 6.90
C PRO A 99 11.54 20.86 6.48
N ASP A 100 11.10 20.93 5.22
CA ASP A 100 10.21 21.97 4.69
C ASP A 100 8.72 21.73 4.97
N GLY A 101 8.39 20.64 5.68
CA GLY A 101 7.03 20.26 6.03
C GLY A 101 6.29 19.48 4.94
N THR A 102 6.90 19.24 3.77
CA THR A 102 6.28 18.38 2.76
C THR A 102 6.28 16.91 3.17
N LEU A 103 5.30 16.17 2.66
CA LEU A 103 5.07 14.78 3.05
C LEU A 103 5.36 13.80 1.90
N ARG A 104 5.80 12.61 2.29
CA ARG A 104 5.99 11.47 1.42
C ARG A 104 5.21 10.27 1.94
N VAL A 105 4.41 9.65 1.06
CA VAL A 105 3.64 8.43 1.40
C VAL A 105 4.47 7.19 1.12
N ILE A 106 4.50 6.27 2.07
CA ILE A 106 5.10 4.94 1.91
C ILE A 106 4.04 3.89 2.23
N ASP A 107 3.78 3.00 1.29
CA ASP A 107 2.87 1.87 1.46
C ASP A 107 3.64 0.56 1.38
N TYR A 108 3.55 -0.25 2.42
CA TYR A 108 4.29 -1.50 2.54
C TYR A 108 3.62 -2.64 1.78
N LYS A 109 4.40 -3.36 0.96
CA LYS A 109 3.94 -4.54 0.22
C LYS A 109 4.75 -5.78 0.61
N ALA A 110 4.07 -6.80 1.13
CA ALA A 110 4.69 -8.08 1.46
C ALA A 110 5.12 -8.84 0.19
N GLY A 111 4.37 -8.70 -0.92
CA GLY A 111 4.67 -9.37 -2.17
C GLY A 111 5.85 -8.76 -2.94
N SER A 112 6.41 -9.56 -3.85
CA SER A 112 7.57 -9.19 -4.67
C SER A 112 7.21 -8.76 -6.11
N ALA A 113 5.92 -8.72 -6.47
CA ALA A 113 5.48 -8.33 -7.81
C ALA A 113 5.86 -6.88 -8.13
N ALA A 114 6.42 -6.65 -9.31
CA ALA A 114 6.83 -5.32 -9.74
C ALA A 114 5.63 -4.36 -9.76
N ILE A 115 5.85 -3.13 -9.32
CA ILE A 115 4.85 -2.05 -9.34
C ILE A 115 5.46 -0.87 -10.08
N SER A 116 4.87 -0.51 -11.22
CA SER A 116 5.37 0.52 -12.14
C SER A 116 4.30 1.59 -12.44
N ALA A 117 4.72 2.68 -13.08
CA ALA A 117 3.83 3.75 -13.51
C ALA A 117 2.73 3.28 -14.48
N SER A 118 2.99 2.25 -15.30
CA SER A 118 1.98 1.67 -16.18
C SER A 118 0.77 1.12 -15.42
N HIS A 119 0.99 0.51 -14.26
CA HIS A 119 -0.11 0.02 -13.43
C HIS A 119 -1.06 1.13 -12.98
N LEU A 120 -0.53 2.32 -12.64
CA LEU A 120 -1.36 3.47 -12.31
C LEU A 120 -2.10 4.00 -13.54
N LYS A 121 -1.41 4.12 -14.68
CA LYS A 121 -2.00 4.55 -15.97
C LYS A 121 -3.13 3.63 -16.43
N GLU A 122 -3.07 2.35 -16.07
CA GLU A 122 -4.09 1.34 -16.39
C GLU A 122 -5.23 1.25 -15.33
N GLY A 123 -5.23 2.10 -14.31
CA GLY A 123 -6.23 2.09 -13.24
C GLY A 123 -6.01 1.01 -12.18
N ARG A 124 -4.81 0.47 -12.12
CA ARG A 124 -4.35 -0.44 -11.07
C ARG A 124 -3.45 0.31 -10.08
N ARG A 125 -3.28 -0.21 -8.89
CA ARG A 125 -2.38 0.40 -7.87
C ARG A 125 -2.76 1.86 -7.55
N LEU A 126 -4.05 2.13 -7.41
CA LEU A 126 -4.59 3.46 -7.07
C LEU A 126 -4.37 3.87 -5.61
N GLN A 127 -3.97 2.93 -4.76
CA GLN A 127 -3.84 3.11 -3.32
C GLN A 127 -2.88 4.26 -2.96
N LEU A 128 -1.72 4.32 -3.60
CA LEU A 128 -0.71 5.33 -3.32
C LEU A 128 -1.18 6.78 -3.57
N PRO A 129 -1.75 7.14 -4.74
CA PRO A 129 -2.31 8.48 -4.93
C PRO A 129 -3.55 8.74 -4.05
N ILE A 130 -4.38 7.72 -3.73
CA ILE A 130 -5.50 7.87 -2.79
C ILE A 130 -4.98 8.28 -1.41
N TYR A 131 -3.97 7.61 -0.90
CA TYR A 131 -3.37 7.91 0.40
C TYR A 131 -2.73 9.29 0.44
N ALA A 132 -2.07 9.67 -0.64
CA ALA A 132 -1.49 11.00 -0.78
C ALA A 132 -2.58 12.10 -0.74
N MET A 133 -3.65 11.96 -1.52
CA MET A 133 -4.81 12.87 -1.45
C MET A 133 -5.48 12.85 -0.07
N ALA A 134 -5.60 11.68 0.57
CA ALA A 134 -6.18 11.59 1.90
C ALA A 134 -5.36 12.35 2.95
N ALA A 135 -4.03 12.24 2.91
CA ALA A 135 -3.14 12.97 3.81
C ALA A 135 -3.26 14.49 3.63
N ARG A 136 -3.31 14.96 2.37
CA ARG A 136 -3.41 16.37 2.04
C ARG A 136 -4.82 16.92 2.26
N ASP A 137 -5.82 16.33 1.59
CA ASP A 137 -7.13 16.95 1.40
C ASP A 137 -8.14 16.57 2.49
N ALA A 138 -8.03 15.37 3.08
CA ALA A 138 -8.92 14.94 4.13
C ALA A 138 -8.38 15.24 5.52
N LEU A 139 -7.10 14.91 5.76
CA LEU A 139 -6.48 15.06 7.07
C LEU A 139 -5.75 16.40 7.27
N GLY A 140 -5.49 17.15 6.20
CA GLY A 140 -4.82 18.45 6.27
C GLY A 140 -3.40 18.39 6.85
N LEU A 141 -2.69 17.25 6.65
CA LEU A 141 -1.39 17.02 7.27
C LEU A 141 -0.23 17.76 6.58
N GLY A 142 -0.39 18.16 5.31
CA GLY A 142 0.61 18.90 4.56
C GLY A 142 0.62 18.57 3.07
N GLU A 143 1.45 19.31 2.32
CA GLU A 143 1.62 19.11 0.88
C GLU A 143 2.40 17.83 0.57
N ILE A 144 2.01 17.15 -0.51
CA ILE A 144 2.64 15.87 -0.91
C ILE A 144 3.75 16.14 -1.93
N SER A 145 4.96 15.83 -1.55
CA SER A 145 6.13 15.90 -2.42
C SER A 145 6.42 14.60 -3.17
N GLY A 146 5.90 13.45 -2.69
CA GLY A 146 6.14 12.17 -3.34
C GLY A 146 5.51 10.98 -2.62
N GLY A 147 5.86 9.78 -3.11
CA GLY A 147 5.43 8.53 -2.49
C GLY A 147 5.81 7.33 -3.32
N PHE A 148 5.92 6.17 -2.67
CA PHE A 148 6.25 4.90 -3.31
C PHE A 148 5.71 3.70 -2.52
N TYR A 149 5.62 2.55 -3.19
CA TYR A 149 5.43 1.27 -2.53
C TYR A 149 6.79 0.72 -2.08
N TRP A 150 6.83 0.16 -0.89
CA TRP A 150 8.02 -0.51 -0.36
C TRP A 150 7.84 -2.01 -0.34
N HIS A 151 8.66 -2.74 -1.09
CA HIS A 151 8.67 -4.20 -1.09
C HIS A 151 9.47 -4.73 0.09
N ILE A 152 8.78 -5.20 1.14
CA ILE A 152 9.42 -5.65 2.39
C ILE A 152 10.40 -6.80 2.11
N GLN A 153 10.00 -7.83 1.35
CA GLN A 153 10.85 -8.98 1.06
C GLN A 153 12.14 -8.63 0.30
N LYS A 154 12.07 -7.67 -0.60
CA LYS A 154 13.22 -7.23 -1.39
C LYS A 154 14.02 -6.13 -0.68
N ALA A 155 13.40 -5.44 0.27
CA ALA A 155 13.90 -4.22 0.91
C ALA A 155 14.25 -3.14 -0.14
N GLU A 156 13.32 -2.85 -1.04
CA GLU A 156 13.50 -1.86 -2.10
C GLU A 156 12.20 -1.09 -2.38
N ALA A 157 12.34 0.13 -2.87
CA ALA A 157 11.21 0.93 -3.34
C ALA A 157 10.75 0.43 -4.72
N SER A 158 9.44 0.52 -4.99
CA SER A 158 8.88 0.28 -6.31
C SER A 158 9.42 1.26 -7.36
N SER A 159 9.31 0.90 -8.63
CA SER A 159 9.61 1.83 -9.73
C SER A 159 8.52 2.90 -9.92
N LEU A 160 7.28 2.65 -9.45
CA LEU A 160 6.28 3.69 -9.32
C LEU A 160 6.65 4.61 -8.15
N LYS A 161 6.96 5.86 -8.46
CA LYS A 161 7.17 6.95 -7.52
C LYS A 161 6.33 8.13 -7.95
N LEU A 162 5.54 8.73 -7.04
CA LEU A 162 4.63 9.83 -7.39
C LEU A 162 5.38 11.04 -7.94
N GLU A 163 6.51 11.39 -7.32
CA GLU A 163 7.37 12.51 -7.75
C GLU A 163 8.05 12.31 -9.12
N LYS A 164 8.14 11.07 -9.58
CA LYS A 164 8.70 10.68 -10.88
C LYS A 164 7.64 10.30 -11.91
N PHE A 165 6.38 10.38 -11.55
CA PHE A 165 5.30 10.14 -12.48
C PHE A 165 5.28 11.24 -13.55
N GLU A 166 4.95 10.88 -14.78
CA GLU A 166 4.85 11.84 -15.88
C GLU A 166 3.81 12.91 -15.55
N GLY A 167 4.23 14.16 -15.45
CA GLY A 167 3.42 15.28 -14.96
C GLY A 167 3.39 15.42 -13.43
N GLY A 168 4.18 14.62 -12.70
CA GLY A 168 4.33 14.75 -11.25
C GLY A 168 3.18 14.18 -10.41
N VAL A 169 3.15 14.58 -9.16
CA VAL A 169 2.18 14.10 -8.16
C VAL A 169 0.74 14.45 -8.55
N GLU A 170 0.50 15.65 -9.04
CA GLU A 170 -0.85 16.10 -9.42
C GLU A 170 -1.40 15.32 -10.62
N ALA A 171 -0.57 15.00 -11.60
CA ALA A 171 -0.98 14.17 -12.73
C ALA A 171 -1.36 12.74 -12.27
N ALA A 172 -0.64 12.19 -11.30
CA ALA A 172 -1.00 10.90 -10.70
C ALA A 172 -2.36 10.96 -9.98
N PHE A 173 -2.68 12.07 -9.33
CA PHE A 173 -3.99 12.29 -8.68
C PHE A 173 -5.12 12.36 -9.70
N VAL A 174 -4.95 13.13 -10.77
CA VAL A 174 -5.95 13.24 -11.85
C VAL A 174 -6.27 11.88 -12.43
N ILE A 175 -5.25 11.10 -12.80
CA ILE A 175 -5.43 9.75 -13.34
C ILE A 175 -6.15 8.83 -12.33
N ALA A 176 -5.78 8.89 -11.05
CA ALA A 176 -6.44 8.08 -10.02
C ALA A 176 -7.94 8.43 -9.90
N VAL A 177 -8.29 9.72 -9.87
CA VAL A 177 -9.67 10.20 -9.78
C VAL A 177 -10.51 9.75 -10.99
N GLU A 178 -9.95 9.84 -12.21
CA GLU A 178 -10.60 9.38 -13.43
C GLU A 178 -10.90 7.87 -13.38
N HIS A 179 -9.93 7.06 -12.96
CA HIS A 179 -10.13 5.61 -12.83
C HIS A 179 -11.14 5.25 -11.75
N ILE A 180 -11.11 5.94 -10.60
CA ILE A 180 -12.10 5.75 -9.53
C ILE A 180 -13.49 6.06 -10.06
N GLY A 181 -13.67 7.16 -10.78
CA GLY A 181 -14.95 7.50 -11.41
C GLY A 181 -15.46 6.41 -12.35
N ARG A 182 -14.60 5.91 -13.22
CA ARG A 182 -14.91 4.78 -14.13
C ARG A 182 -15.28 3.50 -13.39
N HIS A 183 -14.51 3.13 -12.36
CA HIS A 183 -14.79 1.95 -11.56
C HIS A 183 -16.13 2.07 -10.82
N VAL A 184 -16.40 3.22 -10.20
CA VAL A 184 -17.67 3.44 -9.49
C VAL A 184 -18.86 3.40 -10.46
N THR A 185 -18.73 3.99 -11.65
CA THR A 185 -19.75 3.89 -12.70
C THR A 185 -20.00 2.43 -13.08
N GLY A 186 -18.95 1.63 -13.31
CA GLY A 186 -19.06 0.22 -13.62
C GLY A 186 -19.73 -0.58 -12.49
N ILE A 187 -19.33 -0.37 -11.24
CA ILE A 187 -19.94 -1.01 -10.07
C ILE A 187 -21.43 -0.70 -9.99
N ARG A 188 -21.83 0.56 -10.15
CA ARG A 188 -23.25 0.99 -10.12
C ARG A 188 -24.05 0.42 -11.29
N ALA A 189 -23.42 0.13 -12.42
CA ALA A 189 -24.03 -0.52 -13.58
C ALA A 189 -24.04 -2.06 -13.49
N GLY A 190 -23.52 -2.64 -12.40
CA GLY A 190 -23.45 -4.10 -12.21
C GLY A 190 -22.35 -4.79 -13.02
N HIS A 191 -21.33 -4.09 -13.45
CA HIS A 191 -20.22 -4.66 -14.22
C HIS A 191 -19.20 -5.29 -13.28
N PHE A 192 -19.34 -6.57 -13.00
CA PHE A 192 -18.45 -7.37 -12.14
C PHE A 192 -17.82 -8.55 -12.89
N GLU A 193 -17.66 -8.44 -14.19
CA GLU A 193 -17.09 -9.50 -15.00
C GLU A 193 -15.64 -9.80 -14.61
N PRO A 194 -15.28 -11.08 -14.44
CA PRO A 194 -13.90 -11.45 -14.18
C PRO A 194 -13.02 -11.11 -15.38
N LYS A 195 -11.87 -10.50 -15.12
CA LYS A 195 -10.88 -10.16 -16.14
C LYS A 195 -9.64 -11.04 -15.96
N ALA A 196 -9.40 -11.95 -16.91
CA ALA A 196 -8.17 -12.71 -16.94
C ALA A 196 -6.99 -11.78 -17.30
N PRO A 197 -5.80 -11.95 -16.70
CA PRO A 197 -4.58 -11.31 -17.18
C PRO A 197 -4.26 -11.72 -18.62
N ASP A 198 -3.58 -10.86 -19.37
CA ASP A 198 -3.21 -11.13 -20.76
C ASP A 198 -2.28 -12.35 -20.89
N GLU A 199 -1.40 -12.55 -19.89
CA GLU A 199 -0.47 -13.68 -19.76
C GLU A 199 -1.15 -14.98 -19.29
N GLY A 200 -2.46 -14.96 -19.07
CA GLY A 200 -3.23 -16.07 -18.51
C GLY A 200 -3.34 -16.03 -16.99
N CYS A 201 -4.22 -16.89 -16.49
CA CYS A 201 -4.49 -16.96 -15.04
C CYS A 201 -3.45 -17.83 -14.35
N PRO A 202 -3.01 -17.44 -13.14
CA PRO A 202 -2.09 -18.27 -12.37
C PRO A 202 -2.76 -19.60 -11.97
N SER A 203 -1.99 -20.68 -11.92
CA SER A 203 -2.48 -22.01 -11.55
C SER A 203 -3.10 -22.08 -10.15
N TYR A 204 -2.70 -21.17 -9.26
CA TYR A 204 -3.22 -21.04 -7.90
C TYR A 204 -4.43 -20.10 -7.78
N CYS A 205 -5.03 -19.69 -8.89
CA CYS A 205 -6.23 -18.85 -8.87
C CYS A 205 -7.37 -19.58 -8.12
N PRO A 206 -7.92 -19.03 -7.06
CA PRO A 206 -8.98 -19.70 -6.29
C PRO A 206 -10.27 -19.93 -7.11
N ALA A 207 -10.43 -19.21 -8.22
CA ALA A 207 -11.58 -19.31 -9.09
C ALA A 207 -11.38 -20.30 -10.26
N VAL A 208 -10.25 -21.03 -10.33
CA VAL A 208 -9.88 -21.89 -11.46
C VAL A 208 -10.99 -22.88 -11.88
N ASN A 209 -11.73 -23.42 -10.93
CA ASN A 209 -12.73 -24.47 -11.17
C ASN A 209 -14.11 -23.95 -11.60
N PHE A 210 -14.38 -22.64 -11.47
CA PHE A 210 -15.71 -22.08 -11.74
C PHE A 210 -15.71 -20.78 -12.54
N CYS A 211 -14.55 -20.21 -12.83
CA CYS A 211 -14.46 -18.97 -13.58
C CYS A 211 -14.53 -19.22 -15.10
N TRP A 212 -15.57 -18.77 -15.75
CA TRP A 212 -15.75 -18.89 -17.22
C TRP A 212 -14.72 -18.08 -18.04
N LYS A 213 -14.03 -17.14 -17.42
CA LYS A 213 -12.95 -16.36 -18.05
C LYS A 213 -11.56 -16.93 -17.77
N PHE A 214 -11.48 -18.08 -17.08
CA PHE A 214 -10.19 -18.69 -16.78
C PHE A 214 -9.44 -19.04 -18.06
N LYS A 215 -8.22 -18.54 -18.17
CA LYS A 215 -7.27 -18.88 -19.23
C LYS A 215 -6.03 -19.44 -18.54
N LYS A 216 -5.70 -20.70 -18.82
CA LYS A 216 -4.47 -21.30 -18.27
C LYS A 216 -3.28 -20.46 -18.76
N GLY A 217 -2.49 -19.93 -17.79
CA GLY A 217 -1.19 -19.30 -18.06
C GLY A 217 -0.17 -20.36 -18.46
N PHE A 218 0.89 -19.93 -19.09
CA PHE A 218 2.03 -20.80 -19.46
C PHE A 218 2.88 -21.12 -18.25
#